data_f786818b81d2ede37281cee0e7e961ef
#
_entry.id   f786818b81d2ede37281cee0e7e961ef
#
_cell.length_a   1.000
_cell.length_b   1.000
_cell.length_c   1.000
_cell.angle_alpha   90.00
_cell.angle_beta   90.00
_cell.angle_gamma   90.00
#
_symmetry.space_group_name_H-M   'P 1'
#
loop_
_entity.id
_entity.type
_entity.pdbx_description
1 polymer ?
#
loop_
_entity_poly.entity_id
_entity_poly.type
_entity_poly.pdbx_seq_one_letter_code
_entity_poly.pdbx_strand_id
1 'polypeptide(L)'
;MRILFISSTRIGDAVLSTGLLDHLMRAHPEARFTIVCGRVAGGVFRRMPRLDRLIAVEKRRYSLHWLEIWGQLATTRWDLVVDLRASAIAWLLWTRDRKIIQGGRRPGHRLTHLAALLGVEPPPLPVIWTAPEDSARAAALLPEGRPWLVLGPTANWHRKVWPAERFAELALRLTSPDGVFPGAGIAILGGPGDQERSMATPVLTALPQALDLVGKLDLPEVAAVLARAAMFIGNDSGLMHLAAAAGAPTLGLFGPTPSDEYGPAGPKAQAVLADGPPGQGAMEDLPEARVLEAAKALISQAAQVPA
;
A
#
# COMPACT_ATOMS: atom_id res chain seq x y z
N MET A 1 -22.22 -18.15 2.25
CA MET A 1 -20.85 -18.58 2.61
C MET A 1 -20.23 -17.56 3.54
N ARG A 2 -19.55 -18.00 4.61
CA ARG A 2 -18.84 -17.12 5.58
C ARG A 2 -17.36 -17.37 5.49
N ILE A 3 -16.59 -16.32 5.17
CA ILE A 3 -15.13 -16.38 5.02
C ILE A 3 -14.50 -15.53 6.11
N LEU A 4 -13.62 -16.14 6.88
CA LEU A 4 -12.72 -15.43 7.80
C LEU A 4 -11.38 -15.22 7.13
N PHE A 5 -10.89 -13.98 7.11
CA PHE A 5 -9.58 -13.62 6.54
C PHE A 5 -8.74 -12.89 7.58
N ILE A 6 -7.67 -13.54 8.02
CA ILE A 6 -6.74 -12.99 9.00
C ILE A 6 -5.55 -12.40 8.25
N SER A 7 -5.55 -11.08 8.13
CA SER A 7 -4.54 -10.29 7.41
C SER A 7 -3.44 -9.75 8.33
N SER A 8 -2.56 -8.93 7.79
CA SER A 8 -1.40 -8.36 8.46
C SER A 8 -1.74 -7.20 9.40
N THR A 9 -0.77 -6.83 10.23
CA THR A 9 -0.83 -5.63 11.07
C THR A 9 -0.19 -4.41 10.41
N ARG A 10 0.55 -4.58 9.31
CA ARG A 10 1.17 -3.49 8.55
C ARG A 10 0.32 -3.16 7.33
N ILE A 11 0.27 -1.88 6.97
CA ILE A 11 -0.54 -1.40 5.83
C ILE A 11 -0.08 -2.04 4.52
N GLY A 12 1.22 -2.04 4.22
CA GLY A 12 1.75 -2.60 2.98
C GLY A 12 1.39 -4.08 2.77
N ASP A 13 1.63 -4.92 3.79
CA ASP A 13 1.25 -6.35 3.73
C ASP A 13 -0.27 -6.55 3.60
N ALA A 14 -1.06 -5.68 4.26
CA ALA A 14 -2.52 -5.72 4.15
C ALA A 14 -2.97 -5.38 2.72
N VAL A 15 -2.41 -4.34 2.11
CA VAL A 15 -2.67 -3.98 0.71
C VAL A 15 -2.27 -5.11 -0.22
N LEU A 16 -1.09 -5.71 -0.07
CA LEU A 16 -0.67 -6.85 -0.90
C LEU A 16 -1.64 -8.05 -0.80
N SER A 17 -2.37 -8.18 0.31
CA SER A 17 -3.34 -9.27 0.48
C SER A 17 -4.71 -9.02 -0.15
N THR A 18 -5.02 -7.80 -0.57
CA THR A 18 -6.35 -7.43 -1.11
C THR A 18 -6.66 -8.10 -2.44
N GLY A 19 -5.65 -8.41 -3.26
CA GLY A 19 -5.83 -9.19 -4.48
C GLY A 19 -6.41 -10.58 -4.23
N LEU A 20 -6.00 -11.25 -3.14
CA LEU A 20 -6.62 -12.53 -2.74
C LEU A 20 -8.07 -12.37 -2.31
N LEU A 21 -8.39 -11.29 -1.59
CA LEU A 21 -9.78 -11.00 -1.20
C LEU A 21 -10.66 -10.74 -2.42
N ASP A 22 -10.16 -9.98 -3.39
CA ASP A 22 -10.87 -9.72 -4.64
C ASP A 22 -11.07 -11.02 -5.45
N HIS A 23 -10.06 -11.88 -5.51
CA HIS A 23 -10.19 -13.21 -6.11
C HIS A 23 -11.26 -14.05 -5.40
N LEU A 24 -11.26 -14.11 -4.08
CA LEU A 24 -12.27 -14.83 -3.30
C LEU A 24 -13.67 -14.23 -3.48
N MET A 25 -13.80 -12.91 -3.60
CA MET A 25 -15.07 -12.26 -3.86
C MET A 25 -15.64 -12.62 -5.23
N ARG A 26 -14.79 -12.74 -6.24
CA ARG A 26 -15.21 -13.17 -7.59
C ARG A 26 -15.56 -14.65 -7.63
N ALA A 27 -14.77 -15.50 -6.97
CA ALA A 27 -15.00 -16.93 -6.91
C ALA A 27 -16.25 -17.29 -6.08
N HIS A 28 -16.63 -16.44 -5.12
CA HIS A 28 -17.76 -16.66 -4.22
C HIS A 28 -18.64 -15.41 -4.12
N PRO A 29 -19.52 -15.14 -5.11
CA PRO A 29 -20.31 -13.90 -5.18
C PRO A 29 -21.21 -13.65 -3.96
N GLU A 30 -21.71 -14.72 -3.31
CA GLU A 30 -22.59 -14.66 -2.14
C GLU A 30 -21.85 -14.71 -0.79
N ALA A 31 -20.51 -14.70 -0.83
CA ALA A 31 -19.76 -14.79 0.41
C ALA A 31 -19.79 -13.47 1.22
N ARG A 32 -19.87 -13.61 2.54
CA ARG A 32 -19.69 -12.54 3.53
C ARG A 32 -18.33 -12.69 4.19
N PHE A 33 -17.64 -11.58 4.41
CA PHE A 33 -16.27 -11.57 4.88
C PHE A 33 -16.16 -10.97 6.28
N THR A 34 -15.48 -11.69 7.16
CA THR A 34 -14.98 -11.13 8.41
C THR A 34 -13.46 -10.99 8.29
N ILE A 35 -12.97 -9.78 8.48
CA ILE A 35 -11.55 -9.46 8.37
C ILE A 35 -10.97 -9.24 9.77
N VAL A 36 -9.85 -9.89 10.05
CA VAL A 36 -9.03 -9.64 11.26
C VAL A 36 -7.71 -9.06 10.81
N CYS A 37 -7.38 -7.84 11.24
CA CYS A 37 -6.13 -7.16 10.86
C CYS A 37 -5.64 -6.24 11.97
N GLY A 38 -4.43 -5.68 11.84
CA GLY A 38 -3.96 -4.66 12.77
C GLY A 38 -4.78 -3.37 12.64
N ARG A 39 -4.88 -2.62 13.74
CA ARG A 39 -5.65 -1.37 13.81
C ARG A 39 -5.31 -0.40 12.69
N VAL A 40 -4.02 -0.16 12.43
CA VAL A 40 -3.57 0.76 11.37
C VAL A 40 -3.89 0.26 9.96
N ALA A 41 -4.01 -1.06 9.76
CA ALA A 41 -4.35 -1.67 8.50
C ALA A 41 -5.86 -1.73 8.22
N GLY A 42 -6.70 -1.49 9.23
CA GLY A 42 -8.17 -1.62 9.12
C GLY A 42 -8.78 -0.73 8.04
N GLY A 43 -8.21 0.46 7.81
CA GLY A 43 -8.65 1.36 6.76
C GLY A 43 -8.57 0.78 5.35
N VAL A 44 -7.63 -0.16 5.09
CA VAL A 44 -7.50 -0.85 3.79
C VAL A 44 -8.78 -1.64 3.43
N PHE A 45 -9.46 -2.18 4.43
CA PHE A 45 -10.62 -3.06 4.23
C PHE A 45 -11.96 -2.37 4.47
N ARG A 46 -11.97 -1.15 5.03
CA ARG A 46 -13.20 -0.47 5.49
C ARG A 46 -14.26 -0.32 4.41
N ARG A 47 -13.85 -0.09 3.17
CA ARG A 47 -14.74 0.09 2.01
C ARG A 47 -14.92 -1.19 1.18
N MET A 48 -14.39 -2.32 1.66
CA MET A 48 -14.51 -3.60 0.96
C MET A 48 -15.98 -4.02 0.80
N PRO A 49 -16.43 -4.39 -0.40
CA PRO A 49 -17.77 -4.92 -0.61
C PRO A 49 -18.00 -6.20 0.21
N ARG A 50 -19.22 -6.40 0.70
CA ARG A 50 -19.63 -7.61 1.45
C ARG A 50 -18.82 -7.84 2.74
N LEU A 51 -18.19 -6.80 3.26
CA LEU A 51 -17.60 -6.81 4.58
C LEU A 51 -18.72 -6.93 5.63
N ASP A 52 -18.70 -8.00 6.42
CA ASP A 52 -19.63 -8.24 7.51
C ASP A 52 -19.08 -7.69 8.82
N ARG A 53 -17.82 -7.99 9.12
CA ARG A 53 -17.14 -7.52 10.34
C ARG A 53 -15.67 -7.21 10.06
N LEU A 54 -15.18 -6.13 10.70
CA LEU A 54 -13.78 -5.77 10.74
C LEU A 54 -13.31 -5.79 12.19
N ILE A 55 -12.40 -6.69 12.52
CA ILE A 55 -11.86 -6.88 13.88
C ILE A 55 -10.42 -6.37 13.90
N ALA A 56 -10.21 -5.27 14.60
CA ALA A 56 -8.88 -4.68 14.79
C ALA A 56 -8.11 -5.39 15.90
N VAL A 57 -6.93 -5.89 15.57
CA VAL A 57 -6.02 -6.51 16.55
C VAL A 57 -5.22 -5.43 17.25
N GLU A 58 -5.45 -5.26 18.54
CA GLU A 58 -4.59 -4.48 19.42
C GLU A 58 -3.68 -5.42 20.20
N LYS A 59 -2.38 -5.29 20.02
CA LYS A 59 -1.41 -6.16 20.70
C LYS A 59 -1.50 -5.96 22.22
N ARG A 60 -1.80 -7.04 22.95
CA ARG A 60 -1.76 -7.08 24.42
C ARG A 60 -0.57 -7.89 24.92
N ARG A 61 -0.16 -7.61 26.13
CA ARG A 61 0.88 -8.39 26.83
C ARG A 61 0.51 -9.89 26.83
N TYR A 62 1.50 -10.77 26.68
CA TYR A 62 1.33 -12.23 26.59
C TYR A 62 0.38 -12.71 25.47
N SER A 63 0.20 -11.92 24.43
CA SER A 63 -0.67 -12.28 23.29
C SER A 63 -2.15 -12.56 23.67
N LEU A 64 -2.63 -12.06 24.79
CA LEU A 64 -4.00 -12.24 25.28
C LEU A 64 -5.08 -11.73 24.32
N HIS A 65 -4.72 -10.79 23.42
CA HIS A 65 -5.62 -10.34 22.35
C HIS A 65 -6.13 -11.48 21.47
N TRP A 66 -5.37 -12.58 21.31
CA TRP A 66 -5.82 -13.71 20.52
C TRP A 66 -6.95 -14.49 21.19
N LEU A 67 -6.98 -14.56 22.52
CA LEU A 67 -8.10 -15.17 23.26
C LEU A 67 -9.40 -14.40 23.09
N GLU A 68 -9.30 -13.07 23.14
CA GLU A 68 -10.46 -12.19 22.92
C GLU A 68 -10.98 -12.30 21.48
N ILE A 69 -10.08 -12.32 20.49
CA ILE A 69 -10.44 -12.52 19.08
C ILE A 69 -11.05 -13.90 18.87
N TRP A 70 -10.46 -14.94 19.45
CA TRP A 70 -11.01 -16.28 19.39
C TRP A 70 -12.43 -16.34 19.96
N GLY A 71 -12.68 -15.75 21.13
CA GLY A 71 -14.02 -15.69 21.74
C GLY A 71 -15.07 -15.02 20.82
N GLN A 72 -14.67 -14.03 20.03
CA GLN A 72 -15.56 -13.37 19.05
C GLN A 72 -15.84 -14.23 17.80
N LEU A 73 -14.98 -15.19 17.49
CA LEU A 73 -15.02 -15.99 16.27
C LEU A 73 -15.46 -17.43 16.48
N ALA A 74 -15.28 -17.98 17.71
CA ALA A 74 -15.45 -19.40 18.02
C ALA A 74 -16.89 -19.91 17.87
N THR A 75 -17.88 -19.05 18.06
CA THR A 75 -19.31 -19.42 17.93
C THR A 75 -19.80 -19.46 16.48
N THR A 76 -18.97 -19.02 15.54
CA THR A 76 -19.32 -18.99 14.12
C THR A 76 -18.74 -20.22 13.42
N ARG A 77 -19.58 -20.92 12.65
CA ARG A 77 -19.12 -21.95 11.71
C ARG A 77 -18.68 -21.26 10.42
N TRP A 78 -17.40 -21.40 10.10
CA TRP A 78 -16.79 -20.81 8.92
C TRP A 78 -16.81 -21.81 7.76
N ASP A 79 -17.06 -21.34 6.55
CA ASP A 79 -16.90 -22.15 5.35
C ASP A 79 -15.44 -22.18 4.91
N LEU A 80 -14.72 -21.06 5.08
CA LEU A 80 -13.31 -20.94 4.78
C LEU A 80 -12.63 -20.01 5.80
N VAL A 81 -11.47 -20.43 6.30
CA VAL A 81 -10.55 -19.59 7.09
C VAL A 81 -9.26 -19.42 6.31
N VAL A 82 -8.92 -18.17 5.97
CA VAL A 82 -7.62 -17.81 5.35
C VAL A 82 -6.80 -17.06 6.38
N ASP A 83 -5.65 -17.60 6.74
CA ASP A 83 -4.77 -16.99 7.75
C ASP A 83 -3.39 -16.70 7.16
N LEU A 84 -3.09 -15.41 6.98
CA LEU A 84 -1.80 -14.92 6.47
C LEU A 84 -0.77 -14.65 7.57
N ARG A 85 -1.07 -15.06 8.82
CA ARG A 85 -0.21 -14.84 9.98
C ARG A 85 0.25 -16.12 10.66
N ALA A 86 -0.21 -17.27 10.20
CA ALA A 86 0.01 -18.56 10.85
C ALA A 86 -0.39 -18.53 12.36
N SER A 87 -1.54 -17.93 12.66
CA SER A 87 -2.02 -17.77 14.03
C SER A 87 -2.58 -19.07 14.58
N ALA A 88 -2.37 -19.32 15.88
CA ALA A 88 -2.91 -20.52 16.53
C ALA A 88 -4.45 -20.57 16.49
N ILE A 89 -5.12 -19.42 16.49
CA ILE A 89 -6.60 -19.39 16.49
C ILE A 89 -7.21 -20.02 15.24
N ALA A 90 -6.55 -19.93 14.09
CA ALA A 90 -7.04 -20.54 12.85
C ALA A 90 -7.22 -22.06 12.97
N TRP A 91 -6.45 -22.71 13.83
CA TRP A 91 -6.56 -24.14 14.12
C TRP A 91 -7.69 -24.48 15.11
N LEU A 92 -8.07 -23.51 15.94
CA LEU A 92 -9.05 -23.69 17.02
C LEU A 92 -10.49 -23.27 16.59
N LEU A 93 -10.66 -22.77 15.36
CA LEU A 93 -11.95 -22.37 14.86
C LEU A 93 -12.66 -23.51 14.12
N TRP A 94 -13.97 -23.55 14.23
CA TRP A 94 -14.80 -24.49 13.52
C TRP A 94 -14.96 -24.05 12.05
N THR A 95 -14.30 -24.74 11.15
CA THR A 95 -14.31 -24.42 9.71
C THR A 95 -14.39 -25.66 8.84
N ARG A 96 -14.99 -25.51 7.66
CA ARG A 96 -15.03 -26.54 6.63
C ARG A 96 -13.68 -26.69 5.91
N ASP A 97 -13.06 -25.56 5.57
CA ASP A 97 -11.74 -25.53 4.94
C ASP A 97 -10.86 -24.44 5.58
N ARG A 98 -9.56 -24.63 5.54
CA ARG A 98 -8.59 -23.65 6.04
C ARG A 98 -7.37 -23.57 5.15
N LYS A 99 -6.92 -22.34 4.93
CA LYS A 99 -5.70 -22.00 4.20
C LYS A 99 -4.82 -21.17 5.13
N ILE A 100 -3.76 -21.76 5.62
CA ILE A 100 -2.85 -21.11 6.57
C ILE A 100 -1.49 -20.98 5.92
N ILE A 101 -0.97 -19.73 5.87
CA ILE A 101 0.36 -19.49 5.35
C ILE A 101 1.39 -20.21 6.21
N GLN A 102 2.29 -20.92 5.57
CA GLN A 102 3.40 -21.53 6.29
C GLN A 102 4.47 -20.47 6.57
N GLY A 103 5.01 -20.45 7.76
CA GLY A 103 6.09 -19.57 8.16
C GLY A 103 7.38 -19.85 7.39
N GLY A 104 8.32 -18.91 7.46
CA GLY A 104 9.64 -18.98 6.83
C GLY A 104 9.83 -17.95 5.72
N ARG A 105 11.09 -17.51 5.54
CA ARG A 105 11.46 -16.62 4.43
C ARG A 105 11.54 -17.45 3.16
N ARG A 106 10.91 -16.98 2.10
CA ARG A 106 10.91 -17.61 0.79
C ARG A 106 11.41 -16.59 -0.25
N PRO A 107 12.21 -17.01 -1.23
CA PRO A 107 12.61 -16.13 -2.33
C PRO A 107 11.42 -15.73 -3.20
N GLY A 108 11.49 -14.56 -3.82
CA GLY A 108 10.47 -14.04 -4.73
C GLY A 108 9.44 -13.13 -4.07
N HIS A 109 8.59 -12.55 -4.90
CA HIS A 109 7.67 -11.49 -4.49
C HIS A 109 6.59 -12.00 -3.53
N ARG A 110 6.24 -11.16 -2.55
CA ARG A 110 5.22 -11.48 -1.53
C ARG A 110 3.88 -11.90 -2.12
N LEU A 111 3.46 -11.31 -3.25
CA LEU A 111 2.21 -11.69 -3.94
C LEU A 111 2.21 -13.16 -4.37
N THR A 112 3.32 -13.67 -4.89
CA THR A 112 3.43 -15.08 -5.30
C THR A 112 3.23 -16.02 -4.11
N HIS A 113 3.80 -15.68 -2.95
CA HIS A 113 3.62 -16.46 -1.74
C HIS A 113 2.18 -16.44 -1.23
N LEU A 114 1.51 -15.29 -1.35
CA LEU A 114 0.10 -15.15 -0.98
C LEU A 114 -0.80 -15.93 -1.94
N ALA A 115 -0.57 -15.82 -3.25
CA ALA A 115 -1.34 -16.50 -4.28
C ALA A 115 -1.22 -18.03 -4.19
N ALA A 116 -0.01 -18.53 -3.91
CA ALA A 116 0.24 -19.96 -3.71
C ALA A 116 -0.60 -20.58 -2.59
N LEU A 117 -1.02 -19.79 -1.59
CA LEU A 117 -1.88 -20.26 -0.50
C LEU A 117 -3.24 -20.75 -1.01
N LEU A 118 -3.74 -20.13 -2.05
CA LEU A 118 -5.02 -20.48 -2.70
C LEU A 118 -4.82 -21.23 -4.03
N GLY A 119 -3.58 -21.48 -4.46
CA GLY A 119 -3.27 -22.12 -5.73
C GLY A 119 -3.65 -21.25 -6.95
N VAL A 120 -3.51 -19.93 -6.84
CA VAL A 120 -3.92 -18.98 -7.90
C VAL A 120 -2.71 -18.53 -8.70
N GLU A 121 -2.76 -18.70 -10.02
CA GLU A 121 -1.78 -18.20 -10.98
C GLU A 121 -2.50 -17.56 -12.19
N PRO A 122 -2.05 -16.39 -12.67
CA PRO A 122 -1.00 -15.54 -12.07
C PRO A 122 -1.45 -14.94 -10.72
N PRO A 123 -0.51 -14.46 -9.87
CA PRO A 123 -0.85 -13.80 -8.62
C PRO A 123 -1.77 -12.60 -8.85
N PRO A 124 -2.93 -12.53 -8.18
CA PRO A 124 -3.84 -11.41 -8.35
C PRO A 124 -3.22 -10.12 -7.81
N LEU A 125 -3.29 -9.06 -8.62
CA LEU A 125 -2.80 -7.74 -8.23
C LEU A 125 -3.63 -7.17 -7.08
N PRO A 126 -3.00 -6.40 -6.18
CA PRO A 126 -3.71 -5.70 -5.12
C PRO A 126 -4.74 -4.73 -5.68
N VAL A 127 -5.86 -4.62 -4.99
CA VAL A 127 -6.93 -3.65 -5.26
C VAL A 127 -7.22 -2.86 -4.00
N ILE A 128 -7.83 -1.69 -4.16
CA ILE A 128 -8.32 -0.89 -3.04
C ILE A 128 -9.76 -0.45 -3.31
N TRP A 129 -10.56 -0.44 -2.27
CA TRP A 129 -11.96 -0.02 -2.35
C TRP A 129 -12.12 1.36 -1.73
N THR A 130 -12.86 2.22 -2.41
CA THR A 130 -13.25 3.57 -1.99
C THR A 130 -14.75 3.75 -2.10
N ALA A 131 -15.30 4.74 -1.43
CA ALA A 131 -16.68 5.13 -1.53
C ALA A 131 -16.82 6.48 -2.26
N PRO A 132 -18.03 6.84 -2.73
CA PRO A 132 -18.26 8.14 -3.40
C PRO A 132 -17.81 9.34 -2.58
N GLU A 133 -17.98 9.31 -1.27
CA GLU A 133 -17.52 10.37 -0.36
C GLU A 133 -16.00 10.52 -0.34
N ASP A 134 -15.24 9.41 -0.40
CA ASP A 134 -13.77 9.42 -0.46
C ASP A 134 -13.32 10.07 -1.78
N SER A 135 -13.97 9.72 -2.89
CA SER A 135 -13.72 10.28 -4.21
C SER A 135 -14.06 11.77 -4.28
N ALA A 136 -15.18 12.18 -3.69
CA ALA A 136 -15.57 13.60 -3.62
C ALA A 136 -14.57 14.41 -2.78
N ARG A 137 -14.09 13.86 -1.67
CA ARG A 137 -13.04 14.48 -0.85
C ARG A 137 -11.74 14.64 -1.64
N ALA A 138 -11.32 13.58 -2.35
CA ALA A 138 -10.13 13.63 -3.18
C ALA A 138 -10.24 14.65 -4.32
N ALA A 139 -11.40 14.77 -4.96
CA ALA A 139 -11.65 15.75 -6.01
C ALA A 139 -11.58 17.19 -5.47
N ALA A 140 -12.05 17.44 -4.26
CA ALA A 140 -11.94 18.76 -3.62
C ALA A 140 -10.47 19.12 -3.27
N LEU A 141 -9.64 18.14 -2.93
CA LEU A 141 -8.23 18.34 -2.58
C LEU A 141 -7.34 18.45 -3.83
N LEU A 142 -7.57 17.62 -4.82
CA LEU A 142 -6.86 17.55 -6.07
C LEU A 142 -7.83 17.87 -7.22
N PRO A 143 -8.21 19.14 -7.42
CA PRO A 143 -9.14 19.52 -8.47
C PRO A 143 -8.61 19.20 -9.87
N GLU A 144 -9.54 19.03 -10.81
CA GLU A 144 -9.25 18.87 -12.23
C GLU A 144 -8.65 20.13 -12.83
N GLY A 145 -8.12 20.02 -14.06
CA GLY A 145 -7.52 21.14 -14.80
C GLY A 145 -6.00 21.17 -14.76
N ARG A 146 -5.36 20.41 -13.84
CA ARG A 146 -3.91 20.19 -13.85
C ARG A 146 -3.56 18.78 -13.32
N PRO A 147 -2.44 18.18 -13.76
CA PRO A 147 -1.95 16.95 -13.18
C PRO A 147 -1.49 17.17 -11.74
N TRP A 148 -1.41 16.08 -10.94
CA TRP A 148 -0.93 16.12 -9.58
C TRP A 148 0.19 15.10 -9.37
N LEU A 149 1.37 15.61 -8.98
CA LEU A 149 2.48 14.80 -8.50
C LEU A 149 2.31 14.58 -7.00
N VAL A 150 2.22 13.32 -6.58
CA VAL A 150 2.07 12.97 -5.17
C VAL A 150 3.37 12.36 -4.64
N LEU A 151 3.89 12.93 -3.56
CA LEU A 151 5.13 12.46 -2.90
C LEU A 151 4.82 11.75 -1.59
N GLY A 152 5.48 10.62 -1.35
CA GLY A 152 5.44 9.87 -0.09
C GLY A 152 6.82 9.82 0.57
N PRO A 153 7.29 10.91 1.22
CA PRO A 153 8.66 11.00 1.73
C PRO A 153 8.89 10.28 3.06
N THR A 154 7.88 9.60 3.58
CA THR A 154 7.92 8.95 4.89
C THR A 154 8.06 7.44 4.80
N ALA A 155 8.56 6.82 5.85
CA ALA A 155 8.65 5.36 5.99
C ALA A 155 8.66 4.96 7.48
N ASN A 156 8.36 3.69 7.76
CA ASN A 156 8.40 3.16 9.13
C ASN A 156 9.81 2.95 9.69
N TRP A 157 10.83 3.14 8.88
CA TRP A 157 12.24 2.98 9.24
C TRP A 157 13.05 4.09 8.58
N HIS A 158 13.77 4.88 9.38
CA HIS A 158 14.52 6.07 8.92
C HIS A 158 15.49 5.77 7.77
N ARG A 159 16.18 4.61 7.79
CA ARG A 159 17.10 4.22 6.71
C ARG A 159 16.45 3.99 5.34
N LYS A 160 15.14 3.94 5.25
CA LYS A 160 14.39 3.89 3.99
C LYS A 160 13.99 5.26 3.45
N VAL A 161 14.32 6.33 4.16
CA VAL A 161 13.92 7.67 3.78
C VAL A 161 14.94 8.25 2.82
N TRP A 162 14.50 8.57 1.61
CA TRP A 162 15.30 9.25 0.61
C TRP A 162 15.52 10.73 1.01
N PRO A 163 16.69 11.33 0.72
CA PRO A 163 16.98 12.72 1.10
C PRO A 163 15.92 13.71 0.65
N ALA A 164 15.51 14.59 1.56
CA ALA A 164 14.43 15.55 1.34
C ALA A 164 14.73 16.53 0.19
N GLU A 165 15.98 16.94 0.08
CA GLU A 165 16.48 17.84 -0.96
C GLU A 165 16.28 17.23 -2.36
N ARG A 166 16.50 15.91 -2.47
CA ARG A 166 16.32 15.18 -3.73
C ARG A 166 14.85 15.02 -4.09
N PHE A 167 13.95 14.81 -3.10
CA PHE A 167 12.52 14.86 -3.34
C PHE A 167 12.08 16.20 -3.90
N ALA A 168 12.57 17.30 -3.30
CA ALA A 168 12.24 18.65 -3.70
C ALA A 168 12.76 18.96 -5.11
N GLU A 169 14.03 18.66 -5.38
CA GLU A 169 14.66 18.87 -6.69
C GLU A 169 13.94 18.08 -7.78
N LEU A 170 13.68 16.80 -7.55
CA LEU A 170 12.93 15.95 -8.48
C LEU A 170 11.55 16.51 -8.78
N ALA A 171 10.81 16.92 -7.74
CA ALA A 171 9.46 17.46 -7.91
C ALA A 171 9.48 18.75 -8.75
N LEU A 172 10.39 19.65 -8.48
CA LEU A 172 10.54 20.90 -9.25
C LEU A 172 10.92 20.61 -10.71
N ARG A 173 11.79 19.65 -10.98
CA ARG A 173 12.16 19.25 -12.35
C ARG A 173 11.03 18.59 -13.09
N LEU A 174 10.26 17.72 -12.43
CA LEU A 174 9.11 17.04 -13.05
C LEU A 174 7.97 18.02 -13.38
N THR A 175 7.80 19.07 -12.58
CA THR A 175 6.69 20.03 -12.72
C THR A 175 7.10 21.33 -13.44
N SER A 176 8.38 21.48 -13.83
CA SER A 176 8.86 22.62 -14.61
C SER A 176 8.22 22.70 -15.98
N PRO A 177 8.28 23.85 -16.69
CA PRO A 177 7.73 24.00 -18.04
C PRO A 177 8.20 22.93 -19.04
N ASP A 178 9.46 22.47 -18.91
CA ASP A 178 10.06 21.43 -19.73
C ASP A 178 10.01 20.03 -19.07
N GLY A 179 9.32 19.90 -17.96
CA GLY A 179 9.17 18.67 -17.20
C GLY A 179 8.13 17.71 -17.77
N VAL A 180 8.02 16.53 -17.14
CA VAL A 180 7.04 15.50 -17.54
C VAL A 180 5.60 15.95 -17.27
N PHE A 181 5.40 16.78 -16.25
CA PHE A 181 4.10 17.28 -15.81
C PHE A 181 4.11 18.81 -15.69
N PRO A 182 4.20 19.57 -16.80
CA PRO A 182 4.28 21.02 -16.75
C PRO A 182 3.12 21.63 -15.95
N GLY A 183 3.42 22.46 -14.96
CA GLY A 183 2.42 23.15 -14.14
C GLY A 183 1.64 22.23 -13.17
N ALA A 184 2.07 21.01 -12.97
CA ALA A 184 1.41 20.11 -12.02
C ALA A 184 1.38 20.68 -10.60
N GLY A 185 0.29 20.36 -9.88
CA GLY A 185 0.27 20.52 -8.44
C GLY A 185 1.14 19.45 -7.75
N ILE A 186 1.70 19.79 -6.61
CA ILE A 186 2.46 18.87 -5.77
C ILE A 186 1.66 18.62 -4.50
N ALA A 187 1.48 17.35 -4.10
CA ALA A 187 0.90 16.99 -2.82
C ALA A 187 1.84 16.06 -2.06
N ILE A 188 1.93 16.22 -0.74
CA ILE A 188 2.79 15.41 0.12
C ILE A 188 1.91 14.58 1.05
N LEU A 189 2.02 13.26 0.95
CA LEU A 189 1.33 12.29 1.78
C LEU A 189 2.28 11.71 2.84
N GLY A 190 1.72 11.41 4.00
CA GLY A 190 2.37 10.70 5.11
C GLY A 190 1.30 10.22 6.09
N GLY A 191 1.65 9.24 6.92
CA GLY A 191 0.80 8.77 8.00
C GLY A 191 0.64 9.82 9.12
N PRO A 192 -0.25 9.56 10.08
CA PRO A 192 -0.40 10.42 11.25
C PRO A 192 0.74 10.20 12.27
N GLY A 193 1.00 11.23 13.08
CA GLY A 193 1.93 11.19 14.21
C GLY A 193 3.23 11.95 13.96
N ASP A 194 3.91 12.25 15.06
CA ASP A 194 5.09 13.13 15.07
C ASP A 194 6.27 12.58 14.26
N GLN A 195 6.45 11.27 14.24
CA GLN A 195 7.50 10.62 13.47
C GLN A 195 7.31 10.83 11.96
N GLU A 196 6.11 10.60 11.44
CA GLU A 196 5.77 10.82 10.03
C GLU A 196 5.89 12.32 9.69
N ARG A 197 5.37 13.17 10.57
CA ARG A 197 5.48 14.64 10.41
C ARG A 197 6.94 15.10 10.36
N SER A 198 7.81 14.60 11.26
CA SER A 198 9.22 15.00 11.29
C SER A 198 9.97 14.60 10.00
N MET A 199 9.67 13.43 9.44
CA MET A 199 10.25 12.99 8.16
C MET A 199 9.74 13.81 6.96
N ALA A 200 8.48 14.23 6.96
CA ALA A 200 7.90 15.02 5.88
C ALA A 200 8.27 16.51 5.94
N THR A 201 8.54 17.06 7.12
CA THR A 201 8.78 18.50 7.34
C THR A 201 9.89 19.07 6.45
N PRO A 202 11.06 18.43 6.26
CA PRO A 202 12.10 18.97 5.38
C PRO A 202 11.63 19.13 3.92
N VAL A 203 10.86 18.17 3.40
CA VAL A 203 10.29 18.24 2.04
C VAL A 203 9.24 19.35 1.95
N LEU A 204 8.37 19.47 2.97
CA LEU A 204 7.36 20.54 3.04
C LEU A 204 8.00 21.92 3.12
N THR A 205 9.12 22.06 3.83
CA THR A 205 9.88 23.32 3.92
C THR A 205 10.51 23.69 2.59
N ALA A 206 11.04 22.70 1.85
CA ALA A 206 11.66 22.92 0.55
C ALA A 206 10.62 23.16 -0.57
N LEU A 207 9.38 22.72 -0.37
CA LEU A 207 8.25 22.86 -1.32
C LEU A 207 7.06 23.58 -0.66
N PRO A 208 7.18 24.88 -0.31
CA PRO A 208 6.14 25.59 0.44
C PRO A 208 4.80 25.72 -0.32
N GLN A 209 4.83 25.54 -1.66
CA GLN A 209 3.64 25.52 -2.50
C GLN A 209 2.91 24.16 -2.52
N ALA A 210 3.53 23.13 -1.98
CA ALA A 210 2.92 21.78 -2.00
C ALA A 210 1.73 21.68 -1.02
N LEU A 211 0.72 20.94 -1.43
CA LEU A 211 -0.41 20.61 -0.59
C LEU A 211 0.03 19.61 0.49
N ASP A 212 0.03 20.04 1.73
CA ASP A 212 0.34 19.20 2.88
C ASP A 212 -0.87 18.34 3.27
N LEU A 213 -0.77 17.03 3.05
CA LEU A 213 -1.78 16.02 3.43
C LEU A 213 -1.28 15.04 4.48
N VAL A 214 -0.12 15.30 5.11
CA VAL A 214 0.49 14.40 6.12
C VAL A 214 -0.40 14.30 7.36
N GLY A 215 -0.91 13.09 7.63
CA GLY A 215 -1.76 12.80 8.78
C GLY A 215 -3.17 13.37 8.73
N LYS A 216 -3.61 13.92 7.58
CA LYS A 216 -4.90 14.63 7.43
C LYS A 216 -6.01 13.78 6.82
N LEU A 217 -5.70 12.60 6.33
CA LEU A 217 -6.61 11.72 5.61
C LEU A 217 -6.61 10.33 6.22
N ASP A 218 -7.74 9.65 6.13
CA ASP A 218 -7.80 8.22 6.40
C ASP A 218 -7.41 7.40 5.15
N LEU A 219 -7.19 6.08 5.29
CA LEU A 219 -6.67 5.27 4.19
C LEU A 219 -7.58 5.21 2.95
N PRO A 220 -8.92 5.13 3.05
CA PRO A 220 -9.81 5.26 1.90
C PRO A 220 -9.69 6.60 1.18
N GLU A 221 -9.60 7.71 1.91
CA GLU A 221 -9.38 9.04 1.34
C GLU A 221 -8.02 9.15 0.67
N VAL A 222 -6.95 8.60 1.31
CA VAL A 222 -5.62 8.52 0.70
C VAL A 222 -5.65 7.72 -0.60
N ALA A 223 -6.34 6.57 -0.62
CA ALA A 223 -6.49 5.77 -1.83
C ALA A 223 -7.20 6.53 -2.95
N ALA A 224 -8.25 7.28 -2.63
CA ALA A 224 -8.97 8.12 -3.60
C ALA A 224 -8.09 9.28 -4.12
N VAL A 225 -7.28 9.90 -3.26
CA VAL A 225 -6.28 10.90 -3.65
C VAL A 225 -5.24 10.29 -4.60
N LEU A 226 -4.72 9.11 -4.27
CA LEU A 226 -3.74 8.41 -5.09
C LEU A 226 -4.31 8.00 -6.46
N ALA A 227 -5.57 7.59 -6.53
CA ALA A 227 -6.24 7.28 -7.79
C ALA A 227 -6.33 8.49 -8.75
N ARG A 228 -6.23 9.71 -8.24
CA ARG A 228 -6.20 10.96 -9.03
C ARG A 228 -4.79 11.44 -9.35
N ALA A 229 -3.76 10.79 -8.80
CA ALA A 229 -2.37 11.18 -9.01
C ALA A 229 -1.94 10.90 -10.46
N ALA A 230 -1.33 11.87 -11.13
CA ALA A 230 -0.63 11.66 -12.39
C ALA A 230 0.59 10.75 -12.18
N MET A 231 1.22 10.83 -11.00
CA MET A 231 2.28 9.94 -10.54
C MET A 231 2.43 10.00 -9.02
N PHE A 232 2.74 8.87 -8.42
CA PHE A 232 3.21 8.76 -7.04
C PHE A 232 4.70 8.40 -7.02
N ILE A 233 5.49 9.12 -6.22
CA ILE A 233 6.89 8.80 -5.96
C ILE A 233 7.10 8.78 -4.44
N GLY A 234 7.59 7.67 -3.91
CA GLY A 234 7.79 7.56 -2.47
C GLY A 234 8.67 6.41 -2.05
N ASN A 235 9.06 6.43 -0.80
CA ASN A 235 9.88 5.40 -0.19
C ASN A 235 9.15 4.05 -0.11
N ASP A 236 9.87 2.96 0.06
CA ASP A 236 9.32 1.64 0.41
C ASP A 236 8.49 1.72 1.69
N SER A 237 7.19 1.90 1.52
CA SER A 237 6.21 2.14 2.58
C SER A 237 4.82 1.62 2.21
N GLY A 238 3.90 1.64 3.18
CA GLY A 238 2.50 1.29 2.95
C GLY A 238 1.80 2.18 1.91
N LEU A 239 2.20 3.46 1.81
CA LEU A 239 1.66 4.40 0.82
C LEU A 239 2.03 4.01 -0.62
N MET A 240 3.25 3.53 -0.84
CA MET A 240 3.71 3.03 -2.14
C MET A 240 2.82 1.86 -2.63
N HIS A 241 2.56 0.88 -1.76
CA HIS A 241 1.68 -0.23 -2.12
C HIS A 241 0.24 0.23 -2.35
N LEU A 242 -0.23 1.20 -1.56
CA LEU A 242 -1.56 1.76 -1.71
C LEU A 242 -1.71 2.52 -3.04
N ALA A 243 -0.66 3.26 -3.46
CA ALA A 243 -0.63 3.97 -4.73
C ALA A 243 -0.71 3.00 -5.93
N ALA A 244 0.09 1.93 -5.90
CA ALA A 244 0.05 0.90 -6.92
C ALA A 244 -1.32 0.20 -7.00
N ALA A 245 -1.92 -0.12 -5.83
CA ALA A 245 -3.25 -0.74 -5.74
C ALA A 245 -4.38 0.20 -6.17
N ALA A 246 -4.22 1.51 -6.01
CA ALA A 246 -5.16 2.54 -6.49
C ALA A 246 -5.02 2.82 -8.00
N GLY A 247 -4.05 2.19 -8.69
CA GLY A 247 -3.82 2.32 -10.12
C GLY A 247 -3.00 3.56 -10.54
N ALA A 248 -2.44 4.29 -9.59
CA ALA A 248 -1.54 5.40 -9.88
C ALA A 248 -0.24 4.89 -10.54
N PRO A 249 0.33 5.60 -11.54
CA PRO A 249 1.72 5.41 -11.92
C PRO A 249 2.61 5.60 -10.68
N THR A 250 3.35 4.55 -10.29
CA THR A 250 4.00 4.49 -8.99
C THR A 250 5.48 4.16 -9.11
N LEU A 251 6.34 5.03 -8.58
CA LEU A 251 7.74 4.72 -8.33
C LEU A 251 7.98 4.49 -6.83
N GLY A 252 8.42 3.29 -6.49
CA GLY A 252 8.88 2.94 -5.15
C GLY A 252 10.40 3.06 -5.06
N LEU A 253 10.91 3.84 -4.10
CA LEU A 253 12.32 4.06 -3.89
C LEU A 253 12.87 3.06 -2.88
N PHE A 254 13.90 2.32 -3.28
CA PHE A 254 14.47 1.21 -2.51
C PHE A 254 15.99 1.38 -2.30
N GLY A 255 16.43 1.11 -1.09
CA GLY A 255 17.85 1.04 -0.71
C GLY A 255 18.09 -0.20 0.17
N PRO A 256 17.82 -0.12 1.50
CA PRO A 256 18.15 -1.18 2.47
C PRO A 256 17.16 -2.34 2.50
N THR A 257 16.23 -2.42 1.56
CA THR A 257 15.20 -3.46 1.49
C THR A 257 15.15 -4.11 0.11
N PRO A 258 14.88 -5.42 0.01
CA PRO A 258 14.82 -6.13 -1.26
C PRO A 258 13.52 -5.80 -2.02
N SER A 259 13.66 -5.20 -3.20
CA SER A 259 12.53 -4.85 -4.07
C SER A 259 11.88 -6.05 -4.75
N ASP A 260 12.62 -7.14 -4.92
CA ASP A 260 12.12 -8.41 -5.44
C ASP A 260 11.12 -9.10 -4.50
N GLU A 261 11.22 -8.82 -3.19
CA GLU A 261 10.25 -9.31 -2.19
C GLU A 261 9.06 -8.36 -2.03
N TYR A 262 9.30 -7.03 -2.02
CA TYR A 262 8.33 -6.01 -1.62
C TYR A 262 8.18 -4.85 -2.61
N GLY A 263 8.57 -5.00 -3.88
CA GLY A 263 8.33 -3.99 -4.89
C GLY A 263 6.85 -3.60 -5.01
N PRO A 264 6.54 -2.41 -5.53
CA PRO A 264 5.17 -2.02 -5.77
C PRO A 264 4.55 -2.92 -6.84
N ALA A 265 3.34 -3.41 -6.58
CA ALA A 265 2.65 -4.35 -7.45
C ALA A 265 1.43 -3.69 -8.09
N GLY A 266 1.53 -3.40 -9.37
CA GLY A 266 0.50 -2.78 -10.17
C GLY A 266 0.93 -2.71 -11.65
N PRO A 267 0.01 -2.49 -12.58
CA PRO A 267 0.33 -2.47 -14.02
C PRO A 267 1.21 -1.27 -14.42
N LYS A 268 1.24 -0.23 -13.60
CA LYS A 268 2.01 1.00 -13.78
C LYS A 268 2.89 1.27 -12.57
N ALA A 269 3.59 0.23 -12.07
CA ALA A 269 4.38 0.35 -10.85
C ALA A 269 5.79 -0.20 -11.06
N GLN A 270 6.78 0.51 -10.55
CA GLN A 270 8.19 0.18 -10.70
C GLN A 270 8.98 0.50 -9.44
N ALA A 271 9.95 -0.36 -9.09
CA ALA A 271 10.95 -0.07 -8.07
C ALA A 271 12.16 0.62 -8.70
N VAL A 272 12.70 1.64 -8.02
CA VAL A 272 13.96 2.29 -8.37
C VAL A 272 14.93 2.05 -7.23
N LEU A 273 16.10 1.48 -7.54
CA LEU A 273 17.03 0.99 -6.54
C LEU A 273 18.24 1.94 -6.38
N ALA A 274 18.66 2.12 -5.13
CA ALA A 274 19.96 2.70 -4.81
C ALA A 274 21.10 1.79 -5.30
N ASP A 275 22.30 2.37 -5.44
CA ASP A 275 23.49 1.59 -5.76
C ASP A 275 23.86 0.64 -4.61
N GLY A 276 24.48 -0.47 -4.94
CA GLY A 276 24.89 -1.50 -3.99
C GLY A 276 24.20 -2.85 -4.20
N PRO A 277 24.54 -3.85 -3.37
CA PRO A 277 23.89 -5.16 -3.43
C PRO A 277 22.38 -5.05 -3.12
N PRO A 278 21.52 -5.88 -3.73
CA PRO A 278 20.08 -5.84 -3.51
C PRO A 278 19.71 -5.88 -2.01
N GLY A 279 18.91 -4.92 -1.57
CA GLY A 279 18.49 -4.79 -0.17
C GLY A 279 19.57 -4.32 0.81
N GLN A 280 20.70 -3.80 0.32
CA GLN A 280 21.81 -3.30 1.14
C GLN A 280 22.26 -1.88 0.77
N GLY A 281 21.72 -1.29 -0.31
CA GLY A 281 22.01 0.07 -0.72
C GLY A 281 21.56 1.10 0.32
N ALA A 282 22.27 2.21 0.42
CA ALA A 282 21.82 3.35 1.22
C ALA A 282 20.91 4.26 0.37
N MET A 283 19.93 4.92 0.98
CA MET A 283 19.04 5.81 0.23
C MET A 283 19.77 7.03 -0.31
N GLU A 284 20.85 7.41 0.35
CA GLU A 284 21.78 8.46 -0.10
C GLU A 284 22.50 8.10 -1.41
N ASP A 285 22.61 6.81 -1.74
CA ASP A 285 23.25 6.32 -2.98
C ASP A 285 22.27 6.22 -4.15
N LEU A 286 20.99 6.60 -3.96
CA LEU A 286 20.01 6.70 -5.05
C LEU A 286 20.03 8.12 -5.64
N PRO A 287 20.66 8.33 -6.81
CA PRO A 287 20.75 9.67 -7.40
C PRO A 287 19.39 10.11 -7.96
N GLU A 288 19.07 11.40 -7.84
CA GLU A 288 17.86 12.02 -8.34
C GLU A 288 17.67 11.77 -9.86
N ALA A 289 18.74 11.86 -10.63
CA ALA A 289 18.71 11.63 -12.08
C ALA A 289 18.16 10.25 -12.46
N ARG A 290 18.48 9.20 -11.67
CA ARG A 290 17.93 7.85 -11.90
C ARG A 290 16.42 7.81 -11.69
N VAL A 291 15.92 8.48 -10.66
CA VAL A 291 14.48 8.53 -10.37
C VAL A 291 13.75 9.35 -11.44
N LEU A 292 14.35 10.45 -11.92
CA LEU A 292 13.81 11.26 -13.01
C LEU A 292 13.69 10.45 -14.30
N GLU A 293 14.71 9.70 -14.69
CA GLU A 293 14.68 8.87 -15.89
C GLU A 293 13.64 7.72 -15.76
N ALA A 294 13.54 7.12 -14.58
CA ALA A 294 12.50 6.11 -14.32
C ALA A 294 11.08 6.73 -14.42
N ALA A 295 10.89 7.96 -13.95
CA ALA A 295 9.61 8.66 -14.06
C ALA A 295 9.22 8.90 -15.53
N LYS A 296 10.16 9.39 -16.35
CA LYS A 296 9.96 9.59 -17.80
C LYS A 296 9.61 8.28 -18.50
N ALA A 297 10.36 7.22 -18.22
CA ALA A 297 10.14 5.92 -18.82
C ALA A 297 8.76 5.34 -18.47
N LEU A 298 8.38 5.39 -17.19
CA LEU A 298 7.09 4.86 -16.72
C LEU A 298 5.91 5.59 -17.37
N ILE A 299 5.94 6.91 -17.51
CA ILE A 299 4.88 7.68 -18.17
C ILE A 299 4.83 7.39 -19.66
N SER A 300 5.98 7.28 -20.33
CA SER A 300 6.02 6.94 -21.76
C SER A 300 5.42 5.56 -22.02
N GLN A 301 5.69 4.57 -21.16
CA GLN A 301 5.09 3.23 -21.23
C GLN A 301 3.58 3.27 -20.97
N ALA A 302 3.16 4.04 -19.96
CA ALA A 302 1.73 4.16 -19.61
C ALA A 302 0.89 4.77 -20.74
N ALA A 303 1.46 5.65 -21.56
CA ALA A 303 0.81 6.25 -22.72
C ALA A 303 0.65 5.29 -23.91
N GLN A 304 1.40 4.16 -23.94
CA GLN A 304 1.38 3.17 -25.02
C GLN A 304 0.42 2.00 -24.76
N VAL A 305 -0.09 1.85 -23.55
CA VAL A 305 -1.07 0.81 -23.21
C VAL A 305 -2.46 1.33 -23.53
N PRO A 306 -3.18 0.76 -24.52
CA PRO A 306 -4.57 1.17 -24.79
C PRO A 306 -5.46 0.89 -23.59
N ALA A 307 -6.42 1.78 -23.36
CA ALA A 307 -7.38 1.72 -22.24
C ALA A 307 -8.34 0.52 -22.36
#